data_da2545692ab0959b89246eba4a6b979d
#
_entry.id   da2545692ab0959b89246eba4a6b979d
#
_cell.length_a   1.000
_cell.length_b   1.000
_cell.length_c   1.000
_cell.angle_alpha   90.00
_cell.angle_beta   90.00
_cell.angle_gamma   90.00
#
_symmetry.space_group_name_H-M   'P 1'
#
loop_
_entity.id
_entity.type
_entity.pdbx_description
1 polymer ?
#
loop_
_entity_poly.entity_id
_entity_poly.type
_entity_poly.pdbx_seq_one_letter_code
_entity_poly.pdbx_strand_id
1 'polypeptide(L)'
;YSRIVSRFPADDTQYTSHKCVINVVCSAVTGGPXVWEYVVGRPNANGNPGSYVSDVQSFTLYPETYKPVIYQITDXQGFDWLQYQVWAAAANKLNEKITEDQKSSNIIPILINTGDMTQNGTRINEWFDYYNAGHVLFNKFE
;
A
#
# COMPACT_ATOMS: atom_id res chain seq x y z
N TYR A 1 6.77 16.63 -3.48
CA TYR A 1 6.01 17.13 -4.62
C TYR A 1 4.92 16.13 -5.00
N SER A 2 3.66 16.58 -5.03
CA SER A 2 2.52 15.75 -5.36
C SER A 2 1.86 16.25 -6.64
N ARG A 3 1.43 15.33 -7.49
CA ARG A 3 0.69 15.68 -8.71
C ARG A 3 -0.45 14.68 -8.92
N ILE A 4 -1.47 15.14 -9.63
CA ILE A 4 -2.54 14.25 -10.05
C ILE A 4 -1.98 13.32 -11.14
N VAL A 5 -2.04 12.03 -10.90
CA VAL A 5 -1.53 11.02 -11.83
C VAL A 5 -2.62 10.56 -12.80
N SER A 6 -3.83 10.37 -12.28
CA SER A 6 -4.94 9.92 -13.10
C SER A 6 -6.26 10.31 -12.44
N ARG A 7 -7.31 10.27 -13.22
CA ARG A 7 -8.67 10.35 -12.69
C ARG A 7 -9.34 9.00 -12.90
N PHE A 8 -10.21 8.66 -12.00
CA PHE A 8 -11.05 7.47 -12.15
C PHE A 8 -11.96 7.63 -13.38
N PRO A 9 -12.58 6.54 -13.86
CA PRO A 9 -13.42 6.59 -15.05
C PRO A 9 -14.40 7.75 -15.05
N ALA A 10 -14.80 8.17 -16.23
CA ALA A 10 -15.53 9.42 -16.44
C ALA A 10 -16.86 9.55 -15.69
N ASP A 11 -17.41 8.44 -15.28
CA ASP A 11 -18.65 8.44 -14.48
C ASP A 11 -18.43 8.77 -13.02
N ASP A 12 -17.17 8.88 -12.57
CA ASP A 12 -16.87 9.24 -11.18
C ASP A 12 -15.81 10.36 -11.16
N THR A 13 -16.30 11.59 -11.17
CA THR A 13 -15.44 12.77 -11.16
C THR A 13 -15.05 13.22 -9.76
N GLN A 14 -15.49 12.50 -8.72
CA GLN A 14 -15.23 12.93 -7.34
C GLN A 14 -13.85 12.54 -6.85
N TYR A 15 -13.19 11.59 -7.50
CA TYR A 15 -11.92 11.06 -7.01
C TYR A 15 -10.78 11.34 -7.99
N THR A 16 -9.63 11.60 -7.43
CA THR A 16 -8.39 11.76 -8.20
C THR A 16 -7.29 10.93 -7.57
N SER A 17 -6.40 10.43 -8.42
CA SER A 17 -5.21 9.71 -7.97
C SER A 17 -4.03 10.68 -7.89
N HIS A 18 -3.28 10.60 -6.82
CA HIS A 18 -2.13 11.46 -6.58
C HIS A 18 -0.87 10.61 -6.40
N LYS A 19 0.24 11.12 -6.90
CA LYS A 19 1.54 10.50 -6.69
C LYS A 19 2.50 11.53 -6.10
N CYS A 20 3.15 11.14 -5.02
CA CYS A 20 4.22 11.93 -4.41
C CYS A 20 5.50 11.11 -4.45
N VAL A 21 6.60 11.72 -4.89
CA VAL A 21 7.90 11.08 -4.87
C VAL A 21 8.79 11.86 -3.91
N ILE A 22 9.33 11.16 -2.94
CA ILE A 22 10.23 11.74 -1.94
C ILE A 22 11.58 11.05 -2.09
N ASN A 23 12.64 11.84 -2.23
CA ASN A 23 14.00 11.30 -2.26
C ASN A 23 14.56 11.32 -0.83
N VAL A 24 14.88 10.14 -0.32
CA VAL A 24 15.43 9.99 1.02
C VAL A 24 16.88 9.53 0.89
N VAL A 25 17.78 10.15 1.66
CA VAL A 25 19.19 9.77 1.65
C VAL A 25 19.36 8.50 2.51
N CYS A 26 19.65 7.38 1.86
CA CYS A 26 19.70 6.08 2.53
C CYS A 26 20.98 5.89 3.38
N SER A 27 21.97 6.76 3.28
CA SER A 27 23.20 6.63 4.05
C SER A 27 22.98 6.69 5.57
N ALA A 28 21.79 7.13 6.00
CA ALA A 28 21.45 7.16 7.42
C ALA A 28 20.88 5.84 7.95
N VAL A 29 20.62 4.85 7.08
CA VAL A 29 20.03 3.59 7.52
C VAL A 29 21.16 2.63 7.90
N THR A 30 21.68 2.81 9.11
CA THR A 30 22.75 1.97 9.65
C THR A 30 22.23 1.21 10.87
N GLY A 31 22.51 -0.05 10.96
CA GLY A 31 22.19 -0.86 12.13
C GLY A 31 20.84 -1.56 12.12
N GLY A 32 19.88 -1.12 11.29
CA GLY A 32 18.57 -1.77 11.19
C GLY A 32 17.56 -0.92 10.41
N PRO A 33 16.40 -1.45 10.17
CA PRO A 33 15.37 -0.70 9.44
C PRO A 33 14.89 0.58 10.14
N UNK A 34 14.63 1.60 9.45
CA UNK A 34 14.19 2.70 9.93
C UNK A 34 12.88 2.89 9.49
N VAL A 35 12.04 3.11 10.34
CA VAL A 35 10.64 3.41 10.00
C VAL A 35 10.46 4.92 9.87
N TRP A 36 9.87 5.32 8.77
CA TRP A 36 9.50 6.70 8.50
C TRP A 36 7.98 6.83 8.53
N GLU A 37 7.51 7.94 9.06
CA GLU A 37 6.08 8.22 9.14
C GLU A 37 5.72 9.42 8.28
N TYR A 38 4.51 9.39 7.72
CA TYR A 38 4.01 10.50 6.92
C TYR A 38 2.50 10.65 7.10
N VAL A 39 2.02 11.84 6.78
CA VAL A 39 0.59 12.14 6.68
C VAL A 39 0.33 12.82 5.34
N VAL A 40 -0.88 12.66 4.85
CA VAL A 40 -1.34 13.33 3.63
C VAL A 40 -2.37 14.37 4.05
N GLY A 41 -2.23 15.59 3.53
CA GLY A 41 -3.15 16.65 3.88
C GLY A 41 -3.21 17.74 2.82
N ARG A 42 -4.16 18.63 2.97
CA ARG A 42 -4.24 19.81 2.10
C ARG A 42 -3.32 20.88 2.67
N PRO A 43 -2.51 21.51 1.83
CA PRO A 43 -1.70 22.63 2.32
C PRO A 43 -2.58 23.84 2.62
N ASN A 44 -2.16 24.66 3.55
CA ASN A 44 -2.76 25.97 3.78
C ASN A 44 -2.28 26.96 2.70
N ALA A 45 -2.73 28.20 2.79
CA ALA A 45 -2.40 29.22 1.79
C ALA A 45 -0.89 29.47 1.65
N ASN A 46 -0.11 29.15 2.66
CA ASN A 46 1.35 29.34 2.65
C ASN A 46 2.11 28.08 2.26
N GLY A 47 1.39 27.01 1.85
CA GLY A 47 2.02 25.76 1.45
C GLY A 47 2.40 24.82 2.59
N ASN A 48 2.14 25.21 3.83
CA ASN A 48 2.41 24.37 5.01
C ASN A 48 1.23 23.41 5.23
N PRO A 49 1.44 22.34 6.05
CA PRO A 49 0.33 21.44 6.36
C PRO A 49 -0.88 22.21 6.91
N GLY A 50 -2.04 21.90 6.37
CA GLY A 50 -3.30 22.50 6.81
C GLY A 50 -3.88 21.78 8.02
N SER A 51 -5.13 22.12 8.33
CA SER A 51 -5.81 21.54 9.50
C SER A 51 -6.23 20.08 9.29
N TYR A 52 -6.47 19.67 8.05
CA TYR A 52 -6.84 18.28 7.77
C TYR A 52 -5.63 17.49 7.33
N VAL A 53 -5.48 16.34 7.94
CA VAL A 53 -4.46 15.36 7.56
C VAL A 53 -5.05 13.96 7.70
N SER A 54 -4.48 13.02 6.96
CA SER A 54 -4.81 11.61 7.10
C SER A 54 -4.33 11.07 8.45
N ASP A 55 -4.73 9.87 8.76
CA ASP A 55 -4.04 9.10 9.79
C ASP A 55 -2.56 8.95 9.41
N VAL A 56 -1.73 8.73 10.43
CA VAL A 56 -0.31 8.52 10.22
C VAL A 56 -0.10 7.20 9.49
N GLN A 57 0.66 7.26 8.42
CA GLN A 57 1.09 6.08 7.65
C GLN A 57 2.59 5.92 7.83
N SER A 58 3.10 4.74 7.52
CA SER A 58 4.53 4.51 7.68
C SER A 58 5.08 3.64 6.56
N PHE A 59 6.36 3.83 6.27
CA PHE A 59 7.12 2.94 5.40
C PHE A 59 8.49 2.69 6.04
N THR A 60 9.11 1.60 5.62
CA THR A 60 10.37 1.18 6.21
C THR A 60 11.49 1.24 5.18
N LEU A 61 12.58 1.92 5.52
CA LEU A 61 13.82 1.85 4.75
C LEU A 61 14.72 0.79 5.37
N TYR A 62 15.32 -0.02 4.52
CA TYR A 62 16.12 -1.17 4.95
C TYR A 62 17.60 -0.96 4.64
N PRO A 63 18.49 -1.44 5.52
CA PRO A 63 19.93 -1.47 5.19
C PRO A 63 20.22 -2.36 3.99
N GLU A 64 21.34 -2.10 3.30
CA GLU A 64 21.76 -2.86 2.12
C GLU A 64 22.02 -4.34 2.41
N THR A 65 22.21 -4.70 3.68
CA THR A 65 22.44 -6.09 4.08
C THR A 65 21.16 -6.94 4.07
N TYR A 66 19.98 -6.30 3.96
CA TYR A 66 18.72 -7.02 3.93
C TYR A 66 18.46 -7.56 2.52
N LYS A 67 17.86 -8.73 2.44
CA LYS A 67 17.63 -9.43 1.16
C LYS A 67 16.17 -9.32 0.74
N PRO A 68 15.88 -8.99 -0.51
CA PRO A 68 14.48 -8.95 -0.96
C PRO A 68 13.88 -10.36 -1.00
N VAL A 69 12.65 -10.48 -0.51
CA VAL A 69 11.85 -11.70 -0.59
C VAL A 69 10.51 -11.31 -1.21
N ILE A 70 10.19 -11.97 -2.31
CA ILE A 70 8.98 -11.67 -3.07
C ILE A 70 7.84 -12.57 -2.59
N TYR A 71 6.73 -11.95 -2.25
CA TYR A 71 5.47 -12.61 -1.94
C TYR A 71 4.52 -12.30 -3.09
N GLN A 72 4.13 -13.32 -3.82
CA GLN A 72 3.27 -13.15 -4.99
C GLN A 72 1.84 -13.50 -4.64
N ILE A 73 0.91 -12.62 -5.04
CA ILE A 73 -0.53 -12.86 -4.96
C ILE A 73 -1.15 -12.72 -6.35
N THR A 74 -2.28 -13.38 -6.55
CA THR A 74 -3.00 -13.31 -7.82
C THR A 74 -4.43 -13.80 -7.57
N ASP A 75 -5.31 -13.54 -8.50
CA ASP A 75 -6.66 -14.09 -8.52
C ASP A 75 -7.48 -13.79 -7.26
N UNK A 76 -7.53 -12.56 -6.95
CA UNK A 76 -8.20 -12.18 -5.98
C UNK A 76 -9.49 -11.79 -6.30
N GLN A 77 -9.86 -11.76 -7.53
CA GLN A 77 -11.16 -11.27 -7.98
C GLN A 77 -12.32 -12.14 -7.48
N GLY A 78 -13.52 -11.55 -7.46
CA GLY A 78 -14.69 -12.28 -7.02
C GLY A 78 -16.00 -11.70 -7.55
N PHE A 79 -17.00 -12.58 -7.64
CA PHE A 79 -18.35 -12.17 -8.04
C PHE A 79 -19.19 -11.67 -6.87
N ASP A 80 -18.79 -11.99 -5.64
CA ASP A 80 -19.58 -11.66 -4.46
C ASP A 80 -18.69 -11.41 -3.25
N TRP A 81 -19.34 -10.93 -2.19
CA TRP A 81 -18.66 -10.55 -0.96
C TRP A 81 -17.92 -11.72 -0.29
N LEU A 82 -18.39 -12.95 -0.47
CA LEU A 82 -17.74 -14.11 0.15
C LEU A 82 -16.32 -14.31 -0.37
N GLN A 83 -16.12 -14.09 -1.67
CA GLN A 83 -14.78 -14.21 -2.26
C GLN A 83 -13.82 -13.16 -1.70
N TYR A 84 -14.33 -11.94 -1.47
CA TYR A 84 -13.50 -10.91 -0.83
C TYR A 84 -13.24 -11.23 0.65
N GLN A 85 -14.12 -11.97 1.33
CA GLN A 85 -13.81 -12.46 2.68
C GLN A 85 -12.71 -13.53 2.64
N VAL A 86 -12.70 -14.38 1.63
CA VAL A 86 -11.60 -15.34 1.45
C VAL A 86 -10.29 -14.60 1.20
N TRP A 87 -10.35 -13.55 0.35
CA TRP A 87 -9.18 -12.70 0.12
C TRP A 87 -8.72 -12.04 1.42
N ALA A 88 -9.63 -11.51 2.23
CA ALA A 88 -9.27 -10.90 3.52
C ALA A 88 -8.59 -11.91 4.45
N ALA A 89 -9.09 -13.14 4.50
CA ALA A 89 -8.46 -14.21 5.32
C ALA A 89 -7.07 -14.55 4.80
N ALA A 90 -6.91 -14.63 3.48
CA ALA A 90 -5.61 -14.90 2.87
C ALA A 90 -4.62 -13.75 3.13
N ALA A 91 -5.10 -12.49 3.02
CA ALA A 91 -4.27 -11.32 3.29
C ALA A 91 -3.77 -11.30 4.74
N ASN A 92 -4.64 -11.66 5.69
CA ASN A 92 -4.24 -11.76 7.09
C ASN A 92 -3.17 -12.84 7.30
N LYS A 93 -3.37 -14.01 6.70
CA LYS A 93 -2.40 -15.11 6.81
C LYS A 93 -1.06 -14.73 6.18
N LEU A 94 -1.08 -14.07 5.03
CA LEU A 94 0.15 -13.61 4.40
C LEU A 94 0.84 -12.56 5.25
N ASN A 95 0.08 -11.63 5.84
CA ASN A 95 0.65 -10.64 6.75
C ASN A 95 1.33 -11.28 7.96
N GLU A 96 0.71 -12.32 8.55
CA GLU A 96 1.32 -13.09 9.63
C GLU A 96 2.64 -13.73 9.18
N LYS A 97 2.63 -14.36 8.01
CA LYS A 97 3.83 -15.02 7.46
C LYS A 97 4.96 -14.02 7.22
N ILE A 98 4.65 -12.88 6.61
CA ILE A 98 5.65 -11.84 6.35
C ILE A 98 6.24 -11.34 7.68
N THR A 99 5.38 -11.11 8.66
CA THR A 99 5.82 -10.62 9.98
C THR A 99 6.74 -11.65 10.66
N GLU A 100 6.42 -12.93 10.54
CA GLU A 100 7.25 -14.01 11.09
C GLU A 100 8.61 -14.08 10.39
N ASP A 101 8.61 -13.98 9.06
CA ASP A 101 9.85 -14.01 8.27
C ASP A 101 10.74 -12.82 8.62
N GLN A 102 10.16 -11.63 8.79
CA GLN A 102 10.92 -10.45 9.19
C GLN A 102 11.53 -10.57 10.58
N LYS A 103 10.88 -11.30 11.49
CA LYS A 103 11.43 -11.54 12.83
C LYS A 103 12.60 -12.53 12.81
N SER A 104 12.60 -13.45 11.87
CA SER A 104 13.58 -14.53 11.81
C SER A 104 14.74 -14.25 10.87
N SER A 105 14.63 -13.28 9.98
CA SER A 105 15.62 -13.03 8.93
C SER A 105 15.63 -11.56 8.54
N ASN A 106 16.79 -11.12 8.07
CA ASN A 106 16.97 -9.76 7.57
C ASN A 106 16.44 -9.68 6.13
N ILE A 107 15.12 -9.50 5.98
CA ILE A 107 14.50 -9.47 4.67
C ILE A 107 13.78 -8.15 4.40
N ILE A 108 13.67 -7.81 3.11
CA ILE A 108 12.82 -6.74 2.60
C ILE A 108 11.64 -7.43 1.92
N PRO A 109 10.46 -7.41 2.52
CA PRO A 109 9.32 -8.05 1.87
C PRO A 109 8.83 -7.20 0.70
N ILE A 110 8.65 -7.84 -0.45
CA ILE A 110 8.13 -7.21 -1.66
C ILE A 110 6.85 -7.96 -2.05
N LEU A 111 5.75 -7.25 -2.10
CA LEU A 111 4.47 -7.83 -2.50
C LEU A 111 4.22 -7.56 -3.97
N ILE A 112 3.99 -8.61 -4.74
CA ILE A 112 3.68 -8.50 -6.17
C ILE A 112 2.30 -9.11 -6.42
N ASN A 113 1.41 -8.33 -7.01
CA ASN A 113 0.14 -8.84 -7.52
C ASN A 113 0.26 -9.02 -9.03
N THR A 114 0.02 -10.23 -9.52
CA THR A 114 0.19 -10.54 -10.93
C THR A 114 -1.13 -10.55 -11.70
N GLY A 115 -2.19 -10.04 -11.10
CA GLY A 115 -3.43 -9.79 -11.84
C GLY A 115 -4.67 -10.38 -11.21
N ASP A 116 -5.75 -10.22 -11.95
CA ASP A 116 -7.09 -10.70 -11.58
C ASP A 116 -7.53 -10.19 -10.20
N MET A 117 -7.36 -8.86 -10.01
CA MET A 117 -7.71 -8.19 -8.75
C MET A 117 -9.21 -8.01 -8.60
N THR A 118 -9.90 -7.72 -9.71
CA THR A 118 -11.35 -7.53 -9.75
C THR A 118 -11.93 -8.29 -10.93
N GLN A 119 -13.19 -8.70 -10.80
CA GLN A 119 -13.89 -9.40 -11.88
C GLN A 119 -14.19 -8.46 -13.05
N ASN A 120 -14.50 -7.21 -12.75
CA ASN A 120 -14.76 -6.21 -13.76
C ASN A 120 -14.07 -4.90 -13.37
N GLY A 121 -12.98 -4.61 -14.05
CA GLY A 121 -12.14 -3.45 -13.75
C GLY A 121 -12.82 -2.09 -13.91
N THR A 122 -14.01 -2.04 -14.54
CA THR A 122 -14.76 -0.78 -14.65
C THR A 122 -15.66 -0.52 -13.46
N ARG A 123 -15.83 -1.48 -12.55
CA ARG A 123 -16.70 -1.35 -11.40
C ARG A 123 -15.90 -0.87 -10.18
N ILE A 124 -16.07 0.39 -9.84
CA ILE A 124 -15.31 0.98 -8.74
C ILE A 124 -15.55 0.26 -7.41
N ASN A 125 -16.75 -0.28 -7.18
CA ASN A 125 -17.06 -0.99 -5.93
C ASN A 125 -16.19 -2.23 -5.75
N GLU A 126 -15.91 -2.96 -6.85
CA GLU A 126 -15.06 -4.15 -6.76
C GLU A 126 -13.63 -3.78 -6.34
N TRP A 127 -13.13 -2.61 -6.80
CA TRP A 127 -11.85 -2.11 -6.35
C TRP A 127 -11.86 -1.76 -4.85
N PHE A 128 -12.94 -1.12 -4.37
CA PHE A 128 -13.07 -0.85 -2.94
C PHE A 128 -13.08 -2.14 -2.13
N ASP A 129 -13.85 -3.14 -2.57
CA ASP A 129 -13.90 -4.43 -1.88
C ASP A 129 -12.53 -5.11 -1.87
N TYR A 130 -11.84 -5.09 -3.00
CA TYR A 130 -10.50 -5.66 -3.11
C TYR A 130 -9.51 -4.98 -2.15
N TYR A 131 -9.46 -3.64 -2.17
CA TYR A 131 -8.52 -2.90 -1.33
C TYR A 131 -8.89 -3.00 0.15
N ASN A 132 -10.18 -2.94 0.47
CA ASN A 132 -10.60 -3.11 1.87
C ASN A 132 -10.28 -4.50 2.40
N ALA A 133 -10.47 -5.52 1.59
CA ALA A 133 -10.15 -6.90 2.00
C ALA A 133 -8.65 -7.08 2.23
N GLY A 134 -7.82 -6.47 1.38
CA GLY A 134 -6.37 -6.58 1.47
C GLY A 134 -5.66 -5.53 2.31
N HIS A 135 -6.41 -4.69 3.04
CA HIS A 135 -5.84 -3.48 3.66
C HIS A 135 -4.66 -3.76 4.60
N VAL A 136 -4.67 -4.91 5.27
CA VAL A 136 -3.59 -5.27 6.21
C VAL A 136 -2.25 -5.45 5.49
N LEU A 137 -2.28 -5.75 4.19
CA LEU A 137 -1.09 -5.81 3.37
C LEU A 137 -0.78 -4.45 2.74
N PHE A 138 -1.80 -3.84 2.11
CA PHE A 138 -1.57 -2.63 1.33
C PHE A 138 -1.13 -1.43 2.17
N ASN A 139 -1.45 -1.41 3.45
CA ASN A 139 -0.97 -0.37 4.35
C ASN A 139 0.52 -0.52 4.69
N LYS A 140 1.13 -1.66 4.38
CA LYS A 140 2.54 -1.92 4.66
C LYS A 140 3.42 -1.89 3.40
N PHE A 141 2.83 -2.13 2.25
CA PHE A 141 3.57 -2.30 0.99
C PHE A 141 3.07 -1.30 -0.04
N GLU A 142 3.91 -0.37 -0.44
CA GLU A 142 3.61 0.61 -1.49
C GLU A 142 4.35 0.27 -2.78
#